data_94bf244ae5046834f482cd268e712fc9
#
_entry.id   94bf244ae5046834f482cd268e712fc9
#
_cell.length_a   1.000
_cell.length_b   1.000
_cell.length_c   1.000
_cell.angle_alpha   90.00
_cell.angle_beta   90.00
_cell.angle_gamma   90.00
#
_symmetry.space_group_name_H-M   'P 1'
#
loop_
_entity.id
_entity.type
_entity.pdbx_description
1 polymer ?
#
loop_
_entity_poly.entity_id
_entity_poly.type
_entity_poly.pdbx_seq_one_letter_code
_entity_poly.pdbx_strand_id
1 'polypeptide(L)'
;MKITFLGATRTVTGSCYLLEVGGHKFLVDCGMFQGSKLIKALNEKEFLFHPGEIEAVVLTHAHVDHSGLLPKLVKEGFRGPIYCTKSTEELCSILLPDSAHIQEGEAEYANRKGMRAGKKIVEPLFTVDDAARALHLFKLRSFGEAFNVVPGVTVTFRVAGHILGSAFVEMSVTEGDKKTRLIFTGDIGQPNQPIIEDPAVAGGADFIITESTYGNRIHEAYDKEGELANIINDTVERGGNVIIPAFAVGRTQVLLYYFQKLQAEGKIPEIPIYVDSPMANRATQITMTNPEEYDEEARALYAMQGRRLVSMHNLRFTATVQESMAINEIPGSKIVISASGMADAGRILHHLKHNLWREDSSIVFAGYQAEGTIGRRLIEGIKRIKIMGEDIRVNAKIYNMKGFSAHADKQQLLAWYSSMKEVPKAFFVTHGELDAAMELADSLGRNLGTATYIPHFGDCAEIHGTEWQMHESEMVQVEPAAIDLRAYMRGMEHDYLLQRSKIEQIVARNPDKAVMVRKKLEKLHKYMDDILKDL
;
A
#
# COMPACT_ATOMS: atom_id res chain seq x y z
N MET A 1 11.74 18.28 -20.45
CA MET A 1 10.56 17.54 -19.99
C MET A 1 10.08 18.08 -18.66
N LYS A 2 8.80 17.82 -18.32
CA LYS A 2 8.23 18.17 -17.02
C LYS A 2 7.63 16.94 -16.36
N ILE A 3 7.75 16.86 -15.04
CA ILE A 3 7.12 15.82 -14.21
C ILE A 3 6.29 16.53 -13.15
N THR A 4 4.97 16.39 -13.20
CA THR A 4 4.07 16.94 -12.18
C THR A 4 3.61 15.83 -11.24
N PHE A 5 3.75 16.06 -9.93
CA PHE A 5 3.42 15.10 -8.88
C PHE A 5 1.95 15.28 -8.46
N LEU A 6 1.07 14.41 -8.95
CA LEU A 6 -0.38 14.50 -8.79
C LEU A 6 -0.96 13.51 -7.79
N GLY A 7 -0.09 12.87 -7.01
CA GLY A 7 -0.52 11.95 -5.98
C GLY A 7 0.65 11.24 -5.32
N ALA A 8 0.35 10.45 -4.29
CA ALA A 8 1.35 9.81 -3.41
C ALA A 8 2.41 10.79 -2.87
N THR A 9 2.06 12.07 -2.76
CA THR A 9 2.90 13.11 -2.19
C THR A 9 2.62 13.20 -0.68
N ARG A 10 3.63 12.87 0.14
CA ARG A 10 3.53 12.84 1.62
C ARG A 10 2.39 11.95 2.15
N THR A 11 1.99 10.97 1.36
CA THR A 11 0.99 9.95 1.66
C THR A 11 1.32 8.67 0.90
N VAL A 12 0.86 7.53 1.39
CA VAL A 12 1.11 6.20 0.81
C VAL A 12 0.04 5.78 -0.21
N THR A 13 -0.73 6.72 -0.78
CA THR A 13 -1.81 6.36 -1.72
C THR A 13 -2.00 7.39 -2.81
N GLY A 14 -2.62 6.97 -3.91
CA GLY A 14 -3.00 7.84 -5.01
C GLY A 14 -1.89 8.15 -5.99
N SER A 15 -0.94 7.23 -6.22
CA SER A 15 0.19 7.42 -7.13
C SER A 15 -0.25 7.87 -8.52
N CYS A 16 0.21 9.06 -8.93
CA CYS A 16 -0.07 9.61 -10.24
C CYS A 16 0.98 10.66 -10.60
N TYR A 17 1.69 10.42 -11.69
CA TYR A 17 2.74 11.32 -12.18
C TYR A 17 2.45 11.69 -13.64
N LEU A 18 2.26 12.99 -13.91
CA LEU A 18 2.07 13.50 -15.27
C LEU A 18 3.43 13.89 -15.86
N LEU A 19 3.76 13.31 -17.01
CA LEU A 19 4.94 13.65 -17.79
C LEU A 19 4.55 14.42 -19.05
N GLU A 20 5.29 15.49 -19.30
CA GLU A 20 5.20 16.27 -20.53
C GLU A 20 6.57 16.29 -21.23
N VAL A 21 6.64 15.70 -22.42
CA VAL A 21 7.86 15.53 -23.22
C VAL A 21 7.59 15.91 -24.67
N GLY A 22 8.29 16.92 -25.19
CA GLY A 22 8.14 17.31 -26.59
C GLY A 22 6.71 17.66 -27.03
N GLY A 23 5.85 18.09 -26.10
CA GLY A 23 4.43 18.37 -26.34
C GLY A 23 3.50 17.18 -26.13
N HIS A 24 4.03 15.98 -25.89
CA HIS A 24 3.28 14.77 -25.58
C HIS A 24 3.03 14.65 -24.06
N LYS A 25 1.84 14.19 -23.66
CA LYS A 25 1.44 14.01 -22.26
C LYS A 25 1.09 12.56 -21.99
N PHE A 26 1.65 11.99 -20.93
CA PHE A 26 1.32 10.63 -20.48
C PHE A 26 1.47 10.52 -18.97
N LEU A 27 0.90 9.46 -18.39
CA LEU A 27 0.95 9.21 -16.95
C LEU A 27 1.85 8.02 -16.62
N VAL A 28 2.47 8.07 -15.44
CA VAL A 28 2.93 6.88 -14.72
C VAL A 28 2.00 6.73 -13.53
N ASP A 29 1.29 5.62 -13.47
CA ASP A 29 0.20 5.29 -12.55
C ASP A 29 -1.00 6.28 -12.60
N CYS A 30 -2.14 5.83 -12.08
CA CYS A 30 -3.35 6.62 -11.89
C CYS A 30 -4.14 6.02 -10.73
N GLY A 31 -3.64 6.24 -9.52
CA GLY A 31 -4.05 5.56 -8.30
C GLY A 31 -5.16 6.27 -7.54
N MET A 32 -5.89 5.49 -6.77
CA MET A 32 -6.95 5.97 -5.88
C MET A 32 -6.38 6.37 -4.53
N PHE A 33 -6.80 7.52 -4.02
CA PHE A 33 -6.50 7.94 -2.66
C PHE A 33 -7.30 7.12 -1.65
N GLN A 34 -6.61 6.57 -0.65
CA GLN A 34 -7.17 5.77 0.42
C GLN A 34 -6.81 6.35 1.79
N GLY A 35 -7.55 6.03 2.84
CA GLY A 35 -7.28 6.52 4.20
C GLY A 35 -8.41 7.35 4.79
N SER A 36 -8.10 8.52 5.37
CA SER A 36 -9.08 9.39 6.01
C SER A 36 -10.12 9.93 5.01
N LYS A 37 -11.27 10.42 5.52
CA LYS A 37 -12.30 11.02 4.66
C LYS A 37 -11.79 12.20 3.83
N LEU A 38 -10.85 12.98 4.37
CA LEU A 38 -10.25 14.12 3.66
C LEU A 38 -9.39 13.65 2.47
N ILE A 39 -8.59 12.60 2.68
CA ILE A 39 -7.78 12.01 1.61
C ILE A 39 -8.68 11.35 0.55
N LYS A 40 -9.68 10.58 0.96
CA LYS A 40 -10.64 9.96 0.02
C LYS A 40 -11.42 10.97 -0.82
N ALA A 41 -11.71 12.17 -0.27
CA ALA A 41 -12.39 13.23 -1.01
C ALA A 41 -11.56 13.77 -2.20
N LEU A 42 -10.25 13.52 -2.26
CA LEU A 42 -9.44 13.86 -3.43
C LEU A 42 -9.83 13.06 -4.66
N ASN A 43 -10.38 11.85 -4.50
CA ASN A 43 -10.86 11.04 -5.63
C ASN A 43 -12.04 11.69 -6.36
N GLU A 44 -12.85 12.50 -5.66
CA GLU A 44 -14.01 13.18 -6.22
C GLU A 44 -13.65 14.46 -6.99
N LYS A 45 -12.44 14.99 -6.78
CA LYS A 45 -11.96 16.19 -7.49
C LYS A 45 -11.69 15.89 -8.96
N GLU A 46 -11.81 16.93 -9.79
CA GLU A 46 -11.37 16.88 -11.19
C GLU A 46 -9.86 16.64 -11.26
N PHE A 47 -9.39 15.96 -12.31
CA PHE A 47 -7.95 15.85 -12.58
C PHE A 47 -7.38 17.24 -12.90
N LEU A 48 -6.14 17.49 -12.50
CA LEU A 48 -5.42 18.74 -12.83
C LEU A 48 -4.91 18.78 -14.28
N PHE A 49 -5.35 17.85 -15.10
CA PHE A 49 -5.08 17.75 -16.54
C PHE A 49 -6.36 17.32 -17.26
N HIS A 50 -6.41 17.52 -18.56
CA HIS A 50 -7.53 17.02 -19.36
C HIS A 50 -7.31 15.55 -19.74
N PRO A 51 -8.13 14.59 -19.26
CA PRO A 51 -7.95 13.17 -19.55
C PRO A 51 -7.89 12.84 -21.05
N GLY A 52 -8.61 13.58 -21.90
CA GLY A 52 -8.57 13.42 -23.36
C GLY A 52 -7.25 13.82 -24.03
N GLU A 53 -6.36 14.56 -23.34
CA GLU A 53 -5.03 14.93 -23.83
C GLU A 53 -3.95 13.93 -23.45
N ILE A 54 -4.26 12.97 -22.58
CA ILE A 54 -3.31 11.94 -22.15
C ILE A 54 -3.22 10.86 -23.23
N GLU A 55 -2.01 10.68 -23.77
CA GLU A 55 -1.76 9.76 -24.87
C GLU A 55 -1.54 8.33 -24.41
N ALA A 56 -1.02 8.10 -23.19
CA ALA A 56 -0.78 6.77 -22.64
C ALA A 56 -0.72 6.79 -21.10
N VAL A 57 -0.85 5.62 -20.50
CA VAL A 57 -0.53 5.36 -19.09
C VAL A 57 0.50 4.23 -19.04
N VAL A 58 1.53 4.37 -18.20
CA VAL A 58 2.49 3.34 -17.83
C VAL A 58 2.16 2.92 -16.41
N LEU A 59 1.62 1.71 -16.22
CA LEU A 59 1.16 1.21 -14.94
C LEU A 59 2.21 0.30 -14.32
N THR A 60 2.67 0.63 -13.12
CA THR A 60 3.69 -0.11 -12.39
C THR A 60 3.17 -1.44 -11.86
N HIS A 61 2.02 -1.44 -11.20
CA HIS A 61 1.39 -2.64 -10.65
C HIS A 61 -0.11 -2.44 -10.37
N ALA A 62 -0.78 -3.52 -9.95
CA ALA A 62 -2.23 -3.57 -9.89
C ALA A 62 -2.88 -3.00 -8.62
N HIS A 63 -2.13 -2.66 -7.56
CA HIS A 63 -2.75 -2.12 -6.36
C HIS A 63 -3.62 -0.90 -6.65
N VAL A 64 -4.70 -0.75 -5.91
CA VAL A 64 -5.73 0.27 -6.16
C VAL A 64 -5.19 1.70 -6.01
N ASP A 65 -4.20 1.91 -5.18
CA ASP A 65 -3.49 3.18 -5.01
C ASP A 65 -2.51 3.52 -6.14
N HIS A 66 -2.37 2.61 -7.13
CA HIS A 66 -1.64 2.82 -8.39
C HIS A 66 -2.53 2.73 -9.63
N SER A 67 -3.61 1.95 -9.59
CA SER A 67 -4.49 1.66 -10.74
C SER A 67 -5.93 2.17 -10.59
N GLY A 68 -6.36 2.47 -9.36
CA GLY A 68 -7.77 2.56 -9.01
C GLY A 68 -8.56 3.71 -9.62
N LEU A 69 -7.91 4.76 -10.15
CA LEU A 69 -8.58 5.84 -10.87
C LEU A 69 -8.55 5.67 -12.40
N LEU A 70 -7.99 4.58 -12.94
CA LEU A 70 -8.04 4.29 -14.37
C LEU A 70 -9.47 4.26 -14.94
N PRO A 71 -10.48 3.67 -14.25
CA PRO A 71 -11.87 3.74 -14.72
C PRO A 71 -12.41 5.18 -14.76
N LYS A 72 -12.10 6.01 -13.76
CA LYS A 72 -12.48 7.43 -13.76
C LYS A 72 -11.80 8.18 -14.91
N LEU A 73 -10.51 7.94 -15.13
CA LEU A 73 -9.75 8.54 -16.23
C LEU A 73 -10.42 8.25 -17.59
N VAL A 74 -10.85 7.00 -17.80
CA VAL A 74 -11.58 6.59 -19.02
C VAL A 74 -12.99 7.19 -19.10
N LYS A 75 -13.72 7.25 -17.99
CA LYS A 75 -15.02 7.94 -17.89
C LYS A 75 -14.89 9.40 -18.34
N GLU A 76 -13.83 10.08 -17.94
CA GLU A 76 -13.60 11.50 -18.21
C GLU A 76 -12.87 11.79 -19.53
N GLY A 77 -12.65 10.78 -20.39
CA GLY A 77 -12.26 11.01 -21.78
C GLY A 77 -10.94 10.39 -22.25
N PHE A 78 -10.17 9.74 -21.39
CA PHE A 78 -8.97 9.01 -21.81
C PHE A 78 -9.30 7.87 -22.79
N ARG A 79 -8.48 7.69 -23.84
CA ARG A 79 -8.66 6.67 -24.87
C ARG A 79 -7.33 6.03 -25.29
N GLY A 80 -6.21 6.43 -24.72
CA GLY A 80 -4.88 5.90 -25.02
C GLY A 80 -4.65 4.49 -24.45
N PRO A 81 -3.51 3.86 -24.78
CA PRO A 81 -3.12 2.57 -24.23
C PRO A 81 -2.69 2.70 -22.77
N ILE A 82 -2.97 1.66 -21.99
CA ILE A 82 -2.46 1.44 -20.63
C ILE A 82 -1.42 0.31 -20.70
N TYR A 83 -0.14 0.65 -20.65
CA TYR A 83 0.95 -0.32 -20.71
C TYR A 83 1.22 -0.92 -19.33
N CYS A 84 1.26 -2.23 -19.23
CA CYS A 84 1.59 -2.96 -18.01
C CYS A 84 2.09 -4.38 -18.32
N THR A 85 2.49 -5.11 -17.28
CA THR A 85 2.79 -6.55 -17.37
C THR A 85 1.52 -7.37 -17.48
N LYS A 86 1.63 -8.64 -17.92
CA LYS A 86 0.49 -9.56 -18.04
C LYS A 86 -0.22 -9.76 -16.70
N SER A 87 0.51 -10.10 -15.66
CA SER A 87 -0.08 -10.38 -14.34
C SER A 87 -0.68 -9.12 -13.70
N THR A 88 -0.14 -7.94 -13.98
CA THR A 88 -0.76 -6.66 -13.57
C THR A 88 -2.13 -6.48 -14.23
N GLU A 89 -2.26 -6.76 -15.52
CA GLU A 89 -3.57 -6.72 -16.22
C GLU A 89 -4.54 -7.73 -15.63
N GLU A 90 -4.11 -8.99 -15.45
CA GLU A 90 -4.97 -10.04 -14.88
C GLU A 90 -5.46 -9.67 -13.47
N LEU A 91 -4.61 -9.09 -12.62
CA LEU A 91 -5.01 -8.58 -11.30
C LEU A 91 -5.93 -7.37 -11.40
N CYS A 92 -5.67 -6.41 -12.30
CA CYS A 92 -6.56 -5.29 -12.56
C CYS A 92 -7.95 -5.77 -13.06
N SER A 93 -8.01 -6.87 -13.81
CA SER A 93 -9.27 -7.44 -14.31
C SER A 93 -10.22 -7.91 -13.19
N ILE A 94 -9.70 -8.15 -11.99
CA ILE A 94 -10.51 -8.49 -10.82
C ILE A 94 -10.66 -7.31 -9.84
N LEU A 95 -9.63 -6.45 -9.71
CA LEU A 95 -9.61 -5.35 -8.75
C LEU A 95 -10.46 -4.15 -9.20
N LEU A 96 -10.36 -3.75 -10.47
CA LEU A 96 -11.08 -2.58 -10.98
C LEU A 96 -12.60 -2.76 -11.00
N PRO A 97 -13.14 -3.90 -11.48
CA PRO A 97 -14.59 -4.16 -11.40
C PRO A 97 -15.10 -4.27 -9.95
N ASP A 98 -14.34 -4.86 -9.04
CA ASP A 98 -14.72 -4.94 -7.62
C ASP A 98 -14.75 -3.55 -6.97
N SER A 99 -13.73 -2.72 -7.25
CA SER A 99 -13.70 -1.32 -6.82
C SER A 99 -14.91 -0.54 -7.36
N ALA A 100 -15.24 -0.72 -8.64
CA ALA A 100 -16.40 -0.09 -9.26
C ALA A 100 -17.72 -0.50 -8.59
N HIS A 101 -17.88 -1.80 -8.32
CA HIS A 101 -19.06 -2.31 -7.61
C HIS A 101 -19.22 -1.71 -6.22
N ILE A 102 -18.10 -1.51 -5.51
CA ILE A 102 -18.10 -0.81 -4.21
C ILE A 102 -18.56 0.64 -4.37
N GLN A 103 -18.04 1.37 -5.39
CA GLN A 103 -18.42 2.77 -5.66
C GLN A 103 -19.91 2.90 -5.99
N GLU A 104 -20.46 2.00 -6.82
CA GLU A 104 -21.89 1.96 -7.13
C GLU A 104 -22.74 1.69 -5.88
N GLY A 105 -22.33 0.72 -5.05
CA GLY A 105 -23.03 0.40 -3.80
C GLY A 105 -23.00 1.53 -2.77
N GLU A 106 -21.88 2.24 -2.65
CA GLU A 106 -21.76 3.42 -1.78
C GLU A 106 -22.68 4.57 -2.26
N ALA A 107 -22.71 4.84 -3.57
CA ALA A 107 -23.59 5.84 -4.17
C ALA A 107 -25.07 5.48 -3.97
N GLU A 108 -25.46 4.23 -4.20
CA GLU A 108 -26.84 3.76 -3.94
C GLU A 108 -27.23 3.90 -2.47
N TYR A 109 -26.34 3.51 -1.57
CA TYR A 109 -26.58 3.66 -0.12
C TYR A 109 -26.74 5.12 0.26
N ALA A 110 -25.86 6.00 -0.22
CA ALA A 110 -25.94 7.44 0.01
C ALA A 110 -27.26 8.02 -0.53
N ASN A 111 -27.68 7.61 -1.72
CA ASN A 111 -28.91 8.07 -2.36
C ASN A 111 -30.16 7.59 -1.61
N ARG A 112 -30.22 6.32 -1.19
CA ARG A 112 -31.35 5.83 -0.35
C ARG A 112 -31.50 6.62 0.95
N LYS A 113 -30.37 6.97 1.57
CA LYS A 113 -30.34 7.75 2.82
C LYS A 113 -30.64 9.23 2.58
N GLY A 114 -30.11 9.78 1.49
CA GLY A 114 -30.26 11.18 1.09
C GLY A 114 -31.65 11.53 0.56
N MET A 115 -32.33 10.61 -0.11
CA MET A 115 -33.68 10.80 -0.68
C MET A 115 -34.67 11.25 0.39
N ARG A 116 -34.63 10.65 1.59
CA ARG A 116 -35.50 11.04 2.73
C ARG A 116 -35.19 12.44 3.29
N ALA A 117 -33.98 12.94 3.01
CA ALA A 117 -33.51 14.26 3.47
C ALA A 117 -33.53 15.31 2.36
N GLY A 118 -34.08 15.00 1.17
CA GLY A 118 -34.14 15.92 0.03
C GLY A 118 -32.76 16.28 -0.54
N LYS A 119 -31.73 15.42 -0.35
CA LYS A 119 -30.38 15.65 -0.88
C LYS A 119 -30.32 15.35 -2.37
N LYS A 120 -29.37 16.01 -3.07
CA LYS A 120 -29.07 15.70 -4.47
C LYS A 120 -28.59 14.25 -4.62
N ILE A 121 -28.88 13.66 -5.77
CA ILE A 121 -28.38 12.34 -6.16
C ILE A 121 -26.85 12.42 -6.28
N VAL A 122 -26.17 11.45 -5.70
CA VAL A 122 -24.72 11.24 -5.80
C VAL A 122 -24.49 10.20 -6.88
N GLU A 123 -23.67 10.54 -7.87
CA GLU A 123 -23.22 9.57 -8.86
C GLU A 123 -22.01 8.80 -8.32
N PRO A 124 -21.82 7.51 -8.72
CA PRO A 124 -20.60 6.78 -8.38
C PRO A 124 -19.40 7.43 -9.07
N LEU A 125 -18.25 7.35 -8.44
CA LEU A 125 -17.00 7.89 -8.99
C LEU A 125 -16.75 7.33 -10.40
N PHE A 126 -16.99 6.03 -10.57
CA PHE A 126 -17.03 5.30 -11.85
C PHE A 126 -17.88 4.04 -11.67
N THR A 127 -18.30 3.45 -12.79
CA THR A 127 -19.16 2.27 -12.85
C THR A 127 -18.39 1.02 -13.27
N VAL A 128 -19.03 -0.16 -13.14
CA VAL A 128 -18.48 -1.43 -13.67
C VAL A 128 -18.23 -1.33 -15.17
N ASP A 129 -19.08 -0.63 -15.93
CA ASP A 129 -18.88 -0.40 -17.36
C ASP A 129 -17.66 0.47 -17.64
N ASP A 130 -17.37 1.48 -16.79
CA ASP A 130 -16.16 2.28 -16.91
C ASP A 130 -14.91 1.44 -16.65
N ALA A 131 -14.95 0.55 -15.65
CA ALA A 131 -13.88 -0.39 -15.38
C ALA A 131 -13.67 -1.36 -16.56
N ALA A 132 -14.73 -1.89 -17.12
CA ALA A 132 -14.64 -2.76 -18.31
C ALA A 132 -14.03 -2.02 -19.51
N ARG A 133 -14.43 -0.76 -19.75
CA ARG A 133 -13.84 0.06 -20.82
C ARG A 133 -12.36 0.34 -20.57
N ALA A 134 -11.95 0.57 -19.32
CA ALA A 134 -10.54 0.75 -18.98
C ALA A 134 -9.73 -0.51 -19.30
N LEU A 135 -10.22 -1.69 -18.93
CA LEU A 135 -9.54 -2.97 -19.20
C LEU A 135 -9.32 -3.25 -20.70
N HIS A 136 -10.18 -2.76 -21.59
CA HIS A 136 -9.96 -2.87 -23.05
C HIS A 136 -8.79 -2.04 -23.59
N LEU A 137 -8.30 -1.07 -22.82
CA LEU A 137 -7.17 -0.22 -23.22
C LEU A 137 -5.80 -0.78 -22.80
N PHE A 138 -5.77 -1.87 -22.03
CA PHE A 138 -4.54 -2.48 -21.58
C PHE A 138 -3.72 -3.04 -22.74
N LYS A 139 -2.40 -2.81 -22.69
CA LYS A 139 -1.41 -3.27 -23.68
C LYS A 139 -0.25 -3.92 -22.94
N LEU A 140 -0.16 -5.23 -23.05
CA LEU A 140 0.80 -6.05 -22.33
C LEU A 140 2.22 -5.83 -22.86
N ARG A 141 3.18 -5.78 -21.93
CA ARG A 141 4.62 -5.73 -22.19
C ARG A 141 5.34 -6.72 -21.27
N SER A 142 6.34 -7.39 -21.83
CA SER A 142 7.17 -8.31 -21.06
C SER A 142 8.22 -7.58 -20.25
N PHE A 143 8.63 -8.16 -19.14
CA PHE A 143 9.80 -7.68 -18.41
C PHE A 143 11.05 -7.72 -19.32
N GLY A 144 11.88 -6.69 -19.24
CA GLY A 144 13.10 -6.55 -20.05
C GLY A 144 12.89 -6.10 -21.49
N GLU A 145 11.65 -6.06 -21.98
CA GLU A 145 11.32 -5.58 -23.32
C GLU A 145 11.23 -4.04 -23.35
N ALA A 146 12.01 -3.40 -24.21
CA ALA A 146 11.92 -1.96 -24.41
C ALA A 146 10.83 -1.61 -25.43
N PHE A 147 9.98 -0.62 -25.11
CA PHE A 147 8.92 -0.14 -25.98
C PHE A 147 8.77 1.38 -25.93
N ASN A 148 8.25 1.97 -26.99
CA ASN A 148 7.97 3.40 -27.05
C ASN A 148 6.56 3.68 -26.49
N VAL A 149 6.49 4.68 -25.59
CA VAL A 149 5.21 5.17 -25.02
C VAL A 149 4.66 6.30 -25.87
N VAL A 150 5.50 7.32 -26.10
CA VAL A 150 5.28 8.44 -27.02
C VAL A 150 6.59 8.74 -27.74
N PRO A 151 6.60 9.56 -28.81
CA PRO A 151 7.84 9.95 -29.48
C PRO A 151 8.91 10.45 -28.50
N GLY A 152 10.12 9.93 -28.61
CA GLY A 152 11.24 10.28 -27.74
C GLY A 152 11.25 9.62 -26.34
N VAL A 153 10.26 8.80 -26.00
CA VAL A 153 10.15 8.13 -24.70
C VAL A 153 10.13 6.62 -24.87
N THR A 154 11.17 5.96 -24.38
CA THR A 154 11.28 4.49 -24.34
C THR A 154 11.22 4.02 -22.90
N VAL A 155 10.45 2.96 -22.64
CA VAL A 155 10.23 2.36 -21.32
C VAL A 155 10.63 0.89 -21.33
N THR A 156 11.15 0.41 -20.21
CA THR A 156 11.38 -1.01 -19.93
C THR A 156 10.85 -1.33 -18.54
N PHE A 157 9.98 -2.34 -18.43
CA PHE A 157 9.56 -2.87 -17.13
C PHE A 157 10.61 -3.81 -16.57
N ARG A 158 10.92 -3.66 -15.28
CA ARG A 158 11.80 -4.54 -14.52
C ARG A 158 11.06 -5.07 -13.31
N VAL A 159 11.37 -6.28 -12.88
CA VAL A 159 10.73 -6.89 -11.71
C VAL A 159 10.95 -6.04 -10.46
N ALA A 160 9.86 -5.60 -9.83
CA ALA A 160 9.89 -4.83 -8.59
C ALA A 160 9.79 -5.71 -7.34
N GLY A 161 9.36 -6.97 -7.47
CA GLY A 161 9.31 -7.95 -6.37
C GLY A 161 8.30 -7.63 -5.26
N HIS A 162 7.31 -6.76 -5.52
CA HIS A 162 6.33 -6.33 -4.53
C HIS A 162 5.07 -7.21 -4.49
N ILE A 163 4.43 -7.36 -5.64
CA ILE A 163 3.35 -8.34 -5.89
C ILE A 163 3.57 -8.97 -7.26
N LEU A 164 2.81 -10.01 -7.57
CA LEU A 164 2.83 -10.64 -8.90
C LEU A 164 2.60 -9.58 -9.99
N GLY A 165 3.44 -9.55 -11.01
CA GLY A 165 3.38 -8.58 -12.10
C GLY A 165 3.95 -7.19 -11.79
N SER A 166 4.32 -6.89 -10.55
CA SER A 166 4.82 -5.57 -10.19
C SER A 166 6.13 -5.23 -10.89
N ALA A 167 6.19 -4.01 -11.43
CA ALA A 167 7.33 -3.50 -12.15
C ALA A 167 7.81 -2.16 -11.60
N PHE A 168 9.12 -1.97 -11.54
CA PHE A 168 9.67 -0.63 -11.64
C PHE A 168 9.91 -0.27 -13.11
N VAL A 169 9.88 1.02 -13.41
CA VAL A 169 9.92 1.55 -14.76
C VAL A 169 11.26 2.21 -15.03
N GLU A 170 12.09 1.60 -15.89
CA GLU A 170 13.24 2.26 -16.47
C GLU A 170 12.78 3.05 -17.70
N MET A 171 12.95 4.36 -17.69
CA MET A 171 12.51 5.26 -18.75
C MET A 171 13.68 6.05 -19.33
N SER A 172 13.76 6.11 -20.65
CA SER A 172 14.72 6.92 -21.38
C SER A 172 13.99 7.97 -22.19
N VAL A 173 14.27 9.23 -21.91
CA VAL A 173 13.69 10.39 -22.61
C VAL A 173 14.76 11.06 -23.46
N THR A 174 14.47 11.28 -24.74
CA THR A 174 15.35 11.96 -25.70
C THR A 174 14.69 13.25 -26.19
N GLU A 175 15.29 14.38 -25.89
CA GLU A 175 14.86 15.71 -26.35
C GLU A 175 16.02 16.39 -27.08
N GLY A 176 15.94 16.45 -28.41
CA GLY A 176 17.06 16.88 -29.24
C GLY A 176 18.28 15.98 -29.05
N ASP A 177 19.42 16.57 -28.69
CA ASP A 177 20.68 15.85 -28.45
C ASP A 177 20.83 15.36 -26.98
N LYS A 178 19.88 15.70 -26.11
CA LYS A 178 19.92 15.34 -24.68
C LYS A 178 19.15 14.05 -24.44
N LYS A 179 19.75 13.16 -23.67
CA LYS A 179 19.15 11.93 -23.18
C LYS A 179 19.11 11.95 -21.67
N THR A 180 17.94 11.71 -21.08
CA THR A 180 17.71 11.64 -19.63
C THR A 180 17.14 10.29 -19.28
N ARG A 181 17.67 9.66 -18.23
CA ARG A 181 17.21 8.37 -17.72
C ARG A 181 16.47 8.59 -16.41
N LEU A 182 15.28 8.03 -16.33
CA LEU A 182 14.42 8.07 -15.15
C LEU A 182 14.13 6.67 -14.64
N ILE A 183 13.95 6.54 -13.34
CA ILE A 183 13.34 5.36 -12.74
C ILE A 183 12.13 5.82 -11.92
N PHE A 184 10.98 5.18 -12.16
CA PHE A 184 9.84 5.19 -11.27
C PHE A 184 9.81 3.85 -10.56
N THR A 185 9.98 3.85 -9.25
CA THR A 185 10.10 2.59 -8.51
C THR A 185 8.78 1.83 -8.45
N GLY A 186 7.64 2.53 -8.57
CA GLY A 186 6.43 1.96 -8.01
C GLY A 186 6.71 1.56 -6.58
N ASP A 187 6.23 0.39 -6.19
CA ASP A 187 6.52 -0.21 -4.90
C ASP A 187 7.59 -1.28 -5.04
N ILE A 188 8.67 -1.16 -4.27
CA ILE A 188 9.78 -2.12 -4.27
C ILE A 188 9.55 -3.18 -3.20
N GLY A 189 9.64 -4.44 -3.60
CA GLY A 189 9.51 -5.57 -2.70
C GLY A 189 10.73 -5.76 -1.78
N GLN A 190 10.49 -6.36 -0.60
CA GLN A 190 11.61 -6.81 0.20
C GLN A 190 12.21 -8.09 -0.41
N PRO A 191 13.54 -8.25 -0.36
CA PRO A 191 14.20 -9.46 -0.84
C PRO A 191 13.78 -10.71 -0.06
N ASN A 192 13.86 -11.87 -0.73
CA ASN A 192 13.51 -13.19 -0.18
C ASN A 192 12.04 -13.31 0.26
N GLN A 193 11.14 -12.62 -0.43
CA GLN A 193 9.71 -12.89 -0.31
C GLN A 193 9.39 -14.22 -1.01
N PRO A 194 8.56 -15.09 -0.41
CA PRO A 194 8.19 -16.31 -1.09
C PRO A 194 7.32 -16.03 -2.31
N ILE A 195 7.38 -16.90 -3.29
CA ILE A 195 6.58 -16.99 -4.52
C ILE A 195 7.14 -16.15 -5.67
N ILE A 196 7.47 -14.89 -5.45
CA ILE A 196 7.85 -13.96 -6.52
C ILE A 196 9.34 -13.63 -6.50
N GLU A 197 9.89 -13.31 -7.68
CA GLU A 197 11.29 -12.93 -7.81
C GLU A 197 11.63 -11.66 -7.02
N ASP A 198 12.85 -11.58 -6.53
CA ASP A 198 13.39 -10.39 -5.87
C ASP A 198 13.44 -9.18 -6.84
N PRO A 199 13.46 -7.94 -6.32
CA PRO A 199 13.64 -6.76 -7.13
C PRO A 199 14.88 -6.86 -8.02
N ALA A 200 14.72 -6.66 -9.31
CA ALA A 200 15.84 -6.67 -10.26
C ALA A 200 16.81 -5.51 -9.98
N VAL A 201 18.08 -5.70 -10.27
CA VAL A 201 19.06 -4.63 -10.18
C VAL A 201 18.78 -3.59 -11.27
N ALA A 202 18.68 -2.33 -10.88
CA ALA A 202 18.43 -1.24 -11.82
C ALA A 202 19.69 -0.87 -12.64
N GLY A 203 19.48 -0.52 -13.91
CA GLY A 203 20.57 -0.18 -14.84
C GLY A 203 21.28 1.14 -14.55
N GLY A 204 20.70 2.00 -13.71
CA GLY A 204 21.15 3.35 -13.39
C GLY A 204 20.26 4.42 -14.03
N ALA A 205 20.11 5.56 -13.34
CA ALA A 205 19.27 6.67 -13.75
C ALA A 205 19.91 8.02 -13.41
N ASP A 206 19.48 9.06 -14.11
CA ASP A 206 19.81 10.44 -13.76
C ASP A 206 18.90 10.96 -12.65
N PHE A 207 17.63 10.54 -12.64
CA PHE A 207 16.64 10.88 -11.62
C PHE A 207 15.80 9.67 -11.24
N ILE A 208 15.42 9.59 -9.96
CA ILE A 208 14.58 8.50 -9.43
C ILE A 208 13.38 9.09 -8.72
N ILE A 209 12.19 8.64 -9.08
CA ILE A 209 10.94 8.84 -8.34
C ILE A 209 10.74 7.58 -7.50
N THR A 210 10.89 7.71 -6.18
CA THR A 210 10.98 6.58 -5.25
C THR A 210 9.83 6.54 -4.27
N GLU A 211 9.39 5.32 -3.92
CA GLU A 211 8.58 5.09 -2.74
C GLU A 211 9.34 5.37 -1.44
N SER A 212 8.61 5.58 -0.36
CA SER A 212 9.14 5.74 0.99
C SER A 212 8.24 5.17 2.08
N THR A 213 7.44 4.16 1.75
CA THR A 213 6.45 3.54 2.64
C THR A 213 7.05 3.14 3.99
N TYR A 214 8.24 2.54 3.97
CA TYR A 214 9.02 2.20 5.17
C TYR A 214 10.37 2.94 5.24
N GLY A 215 10.42 4.16 4.76
CA GLY A 215 11.62 4.98 4.75
C GLY A 215 12.20 5.29 6.13
N ASN A 216 11.43 5.11 7.21
CA ASN A 216 11.82 5.30 8.59
C ASN A 216 11.90 4.00 9.42
N ARG A 217 11.81 2.83 8.79
CA ARG A 217 11.75 1.55 9.49
C ARG A 217 12.79 0.57 8.97
N ILE A 218 13.13 -0.39 9.82
CA ILE A 218 13.98 -1.55 9.48
C ILE A 218 13.20 -2.79 9.89
N HIS A 219 13.11 -3.76 9.00
CA HIS A 219 12.51 -5.04 9.32
C HIS A 219 13.47 -5.83 10.20
N GLU A 220 13.04 -6.09 11.44
CA GLU A 220 13.80 -6.96 12.34
C GLU A 220 13.86 -8.37 11.74
N ALA A 221 15.00 -9.05 11.91
CA ALA A 221 15.09 -10.47 11.62
C ALA A 221 14.07 -11.23 12.48
N TYR A 222 13.18 -11.99 11.83
CA TYR A 222 12.00 -12.53 12.48
C TYR A 222 11.64 -13.89 11.91
N ASP A 223 11.51 -14.88 12.80
CA ASP A 223 11.07 -16.24 12.44
C ASP A 223 9.55 -16.27 12.21
N LYS A 224 9.14 -15.87 11.00
CA LYS A 224 7.73 -15.84 10.58
C LYS A 224 7.08 -17.22 10.65
N GLU A 225 7.82 -18.25 10.25
CA GLU A 225 7.33 -19.63 10.17
C GLU A 225 7.11 -20.21 11.58
N GLY A 226 8.10 -20.08 12.44
CA GLY A 226 8.01 -20.59 13.81
C GLY A 226 6.93 -19.89 14.61
N GLU A 227 6.80 -18.57 14.51
CA GLU A 227 5.72 -17.88 15.23
C GLU A 227 4.33 -18.23 14.69
N LEU A 228 4.17 -18.29 13.35
CA LEU A 228 2.90 -18.71 12.75
C LEU A 228 2.50 -20.12 13.19
N ALA A 229 3.45 -21.06 13.21
CA ALA A 229 3.23 -22.41 13.69
C ALA A 229 2.84 -22.43 15.19
N ASN A 230 3.55 -21.68 16.03
CA ASN A 230 3.25 -21.58 17.46
C ASN A 230 1.85 -21.03 17.73
N ILE A 231 1.45 -19.96 17.01
CA ILE A 231 0.10 -19.37 17.15
C ILE A 231 -0.98 -20.39 16.75
N ILE A 232 -0.79 -21.10 15.65
CA ILE A 232 -1.75 -22.11 15.17
C ILE A 232 -1.87 -23.24 16.18
N ASN A 233 -0.73 -23.83 16.61
CA ASN A 233 -0.72 -24.94 17.55
C ASN A 233 -1.35 -24.57 18.90
N ASP A 234 -0.96 -23.44 19.51
CA ASP A 234 -1.54 -22.94 20.76
C ASP A 234 -3.06 -22.69 20.63
N THR A 235 -3.52 -22.20 19.49
CA THR A 235 -4.95 -21.96 19.26
C THR A 235 -5.73 -23.26 19.10
N VAL A 236 -5.19 -24.22 18.36
CA VAL A 236 -5.81 -25.54 18.15
C VAL A 236 -5.86 -26.34 19.45
N GLU A 237 -4.79 -26.30 20.27
CA GLU A 237 -4.74 -26.95 21.58
C GLU A 237 -5.85 -26.43 22.53
N ARG A 238 -6.18 -25.12 22.43
CA ARG A 238 -7.30 -24.52 23.15
C ARG A 238 -8.67 -24.82 22.54
N GLY A 239 -8.74 -25.47 21.36
CA GLY A 239 -9.98 -25.74 20.62
C GLY A 239 -10.56 -24.53 19.88
N GLY A 240 -9.76 -23.48 19.68
CA GLY A 240 -10.17 -22.23 19.06
C GLY A 240 -9.94 -22.18 17.54
N ASN A 241 -10.38 -21.07 16.93
CA ASN A 241 -10.19 -20.77 15.53
C ASN A 241 -9.07 -19.73 15.35
N VAL A 242 -8.33 -19.84 14.24
CA VAL A 242 -7.35 -18.84 13.79
C VAL A 242 -8.01 -17.99 12.70
N ILE A 243 -8.25 -16.71 12.97
CA ILE A 243 -8.86 -15.77 12.03
C ILE A 243 -7.80 -14.78 11.55
N ILE A 244 -7.61 -14.70 10.24
CA ILE A 244 -6.53 -13.90 9.64
C ILE A 244 -7.12 -12.88 8.68
N PRO A 245 -7.23 -11.61 9.08
CA PRO A 245 -7.48 -10.52 8.14
C PRO A 245 -6.32 -10.40 7.17
N ALA A 246 -6.57 -10.54 5.87
CA ALA A 246 -5.53 -10.49 4.86
C ALA A 246 -5.99 -9.75 3.59
N PHE A 247 -5.05 -9.07 2.93
CA PHE A 247 -5.30 -8.55 1.59
C PHE A 247 -5.53 -9.70 0.61
N ALA A 248 -6.45 -9.50 -0.31
CA ALA A 248 -6.82 -10.51 -1.30
C ALA A 248 -5.67 -10.85 -2.26
N VAL A 249 -4.84 -9.85 -2.59
CA VAL A 249 -3.67 -9.98 -3.47
C VAL A 249 -2.39 -9.96 -2.64
N GLY A 250 -1.46 -10.85 -2.93
CA GLY A 250 -0.15 -10.99 -2.32
C GLY A 250 -0.21 -11.72 -0.96
N ARG A 251 -0.78 -11.10 0.07
CA ARG A 251 -0.76 -11.60 1.45
C ARG A 251 -1.42 -12.96 1.62
N THR A 252 -2.59 -13.14 1.04
CA THR A 252 -3.31 -14.43 1.11
C THR A 252 -2.49 -15.55 0.50
N GLN A 253 -1.85 -15.33 -0.65
CA GLN A 253 -1.05 -16.32 -1.34
C GLN A 253 0.21 -16.71 -0.56
N VAL A 254 0.89 -15.72 0.03
CA VAL A 254 2.05 -15.93 0.91
C VAL A 254 1.67 -16.76 2.15
N LEU A 255 0.52 -16.48 2.78
CA LEU A 255 0.03 -17.27 3.92
C LEU A 255 -0.26 -18.72 3.52
N LEU A 256 -0.89 -18.94 2.37
CA LEU A 256 -1.16 -20.28 1.85
C LEU A 256 0.14 -21.06 1.57
N TYR A 257 1.14 -20.39 1.03
CA TYR A 257 2.47 -20.98 0.83
C TYR A 257 3.10 -21.45 2.16
N TYR A 258 3.07 -20.59 3.20
CA TYR A 258 3.59 -20.96 4.51
C TYR A 258 2.78 -22.08 5.16
N PHE A 259 1.47 -22.09 5.07
CA PHE A 259 0.66 -23.19 5.62
C PHE A 259 1.00 -24.53 4.97
N GLN A 260 1.13 -24.53 3.63
CA GLN A 260 1.53 -25.73 2.91
C GLN A 260 2.91 -26.23 3.37
N LYS A 261 3.90 -25.34 3.48
CA LYS A 261 5.25 -25.68 3.95
C LYS A 261 5.21 -26.23 5.38
N LEU A 262 4.54 -25.54 6.30
CA LEU A 262 4.43 -25.95 7.70
C LEU A 262 3.68 -27.28 7.89
N GLN A 263 2.66 -27.56 7.08
CA GLN A 263 1.98 -28.86 7.08
C GLN A 263 2.87 -29.98 6.54
N ALA A 264 3.58 -29.72 5.43
CA ALA A 264 4.50 -30.70 4.86
C ALA A 264 5.64 -31.07 5.83
N GLU A 265 6.09 -30.12 6.65
CA GLU A 265 7.09 -30.30 7.69
C GLU A 265 6.51 -30.88 9.01
N GLY A 266 5.20 -31.11 9.10
CA GLY A 266 4.53 -31.59 10.31
C GLY A 266 4.54 -30.60 11.48
N LYS A 267 4.79 -29.30 11.20
CA LYS A 267 4.87 -28.24 12.22
C LYS A 267 3.51 -27.71 12.66
N ILE A 268 2.47 -27.86 11.83
CA ILE A 268 1.09 -27.51 12.15
C ILE A 268 0.13 -28.67 11.83
N PRO A 269 -1.01 -28.80 12.54
CA PRO A 269 -1.96 -29.85 12.29
C PRO A 269 -2.74 -29.65 11.00
N GLU A 270 -3.22 -30.73 10.42
CA GLU A 270 -4.08 -30.73 9.24
C GLU A 270 -5.53 -30.39 9.57
N ILE A 271 -5.78 -29.15 9.99
CA ILE A 271 -7.13 -28.63 10.22
C ILE A 271 -7.66 -27.93 8.96
N PRO A 272 -8.99 -27.77 8.80
CA PRO A 272 -9.56 -27.05 7.67
C PRO A 272 -9.04 -25.62 7.55
N ILE A 273 -8.64 -25.22 6.34
CA ILE A 273 -8.22 -23.87 5.99
C ILE A 273 -9.24 -23.31 5.00
N TYR A 274 -9.83 -22.16 5.33
CA TYR A 274 -10.81 -21.47 4.48
C TYR A 274 -10.23 -20.16 3.98
N VAL A 275 -10.32 -19.94 2.66
CA VAL A 275 -10.15 -18.63 2.06
C VAL A 275 -11.53 -18.08 1.74
N ASP A 276 -12.03 -17.20 2.62
CA ASP A 276 -13.36 -16.63 2.52
C ASP A 276 -13.33 -15.21 1.93
N SER A 277 -12.95 -15.15 0.66
CA SER A 277 -12.94 -13.93 -0.14
C SER A 277 -12.98 -14.29 -1.62
N PRO A 278 -14.05 -13.97 -2.37
CA PRO A 278 -14.11 -14.24 -3.82
C PRO A 278 -12.95 -13.60 -4.59
N MET A 279 -12.52 -12.41 -4.19
CA MET A 279 -11.36 -11.74 -4.78
C MET A 279 -10.06 -12.49 -4.50
N ALA A 280 -9.83 -12.92 -3.25
CA ALA A 280 -8.63 -13.69 -2.90
C ALA A 280 -8.59 -15.04 -3.64
N ASN A 281 -9.75 -15.66 -3.88
CA ASN A 281 -9.85 -16.89 -4.67
C ASN A 281 -9.37 -16.66 -6.11
N ARG A 282 -9.84 -15.59 -6.75
CA ARG A 282 -9.41 -15.22 -8.12
C ARG A 282 -7.93 -14.84 -8.16
N ALA A 283 -7.46 -14.01 -7.21
CA ALA A 283 -6.05 -13.63 -7.14
C ALA A 283 -5.14 -14.86 -6.93
N THR A 284 -5.57 -15.83 -6.11
CA THR A 284 -4.84 -17.08 -5.94
C THR A 284 -4.80 -17.89 -7.24
N GLN A 285 -5.90 -17.93 -7.99
CA GLN A 285 -5.94 -18.59 -9.29
C GLN A 285 -4.98 -17.90 -10.30
N ILE A 286 -4.98 -16.56 -10.36
CA ILE A 286 -4.05 -15.79 -11.19
C ILE A 286 -2.61 -16.12 -10.80
N THR A 287 -2.30 -16.13 -9.50
CA THR A 287 -0.96 -16.52 -9.04
C THR A 287 -0.58 -17.91 -9.53
N MET A 288 -1.48 -18.89 -9.43
CA MET A 288 -1.20 -20.27 -9.86
C MET A 288 -1.01 -20.44 -11.38
N THR A 289 -1.52 -19.52 -12.19
CA THR A 289 -1.43 -19.58 -13.67
C THR A 289 -0.27 -18.79 -14.27
N ASN A 290 0.54 -18.11 -13.45
CA ASN A 290 1.71 -17.32 -13.87
C ASN A 290 3.03 -17.83 -13.23
N PRO A 291 3.43 -19.10 -13.43
CA PRO A 291 4.62 -19.67 -12.83
C PRO A 291 5.94 -19.07 -13.38
N GLU A 292 5.88 -18.34 -14.48
CA GLU A 292 7.02 -17.62 -15.06
C GLU A 292 7.54 -16.50 -14.16
N GLU A 293 6.72 -15.98 -13.26
CA GLU A 293 7.08 -14.90 -12.31
C GLU A 293 7.49 -15.42 -10.92
N TYR A 294 7.55 -16.76 -10.74
CA TYR A 294 7.95 -17.34 -9.47
C TYR A 294 9.45 -17.24 -9.24
N ASP A 295 9.86 -17.13 -7.98
CA ASP A 295 11.22 -17.36 -7.55
C ASP A 295 11.64 -18.82 -7.79
N GLU A 296 12.92 -19.12 -7.56
CA GLU A 296 13.46 -20.45 -7.81
C GLU A 296 12.82 -21.52 -6.91
N GLU A 297 12.55 -21.19 -5.64
CA GLU A 297 11.95 -22.12 -4.66
C GLU A 297 10.49 -22.45 -5.04
N ALA A 298 9.67 -21.44 -5.35
CA ALA A 298 8.30 -21.64 -5.78
C ALA A 298 8.20 -22.36 -7.12
N ARG A 299 9.12 -22.10 -8.07
CA ARG A 299 9.23 -22.84 -9.34
C ARG A 299 9.51 -24.32 -9.11
N ALA A 300 10.46 -24.64 -8.23
CA ALA A 300 10.79 -26.01 -7.87
C ALA A 300 9.58 -26.71 -7.22
N LEU A 301 8.91 -26.06 -6.26
CA LEU A 301 7.73 -26.56 -5.60
C LEU A 301 6.59 -26.81 -6.60
N TYR A 302 6.33 -25.88 -7.50
CA TYR A 302 5.32 -25.99 -8.56
C TYR A 302 5.59 -27.19 -9.47
N ALA A 303 6.83 -27.41 -9.86
CA ALA A 303 7.21 -28.56 -10.70
C ALA A 303 7.03 -29.89 -9.95
N MET A 304 7.41 -29.97 -8.68
CA MET A 304 7.30 -31.18 -7.85
C MET A 304 5.84 -31.55 -7.54
N GLN A 305 4.94 -30.57 -7.43
CA GLN A 305 3.53 -30.78 -7.04
C GLN A 305 2.55 -30.88 -8.23
N GLY A 306 3.02 -31.36 -9.37
CA GLY A 306 2.17 -31.56 -10.54
C GLY A 306 1.59 -30.25 -11.10
N ARG A 307 2.39 -29.20 -11.13
CA ARG A 307 2.06 -27.85 -11.59
C ARG A 307 0.99 -27.15 -10.72
N ARG A 308 1.16 -27.25 -9.41
CA ARG A 308 0.35 -26.52 -8.43
C ARG A 308 1.26 -25.88 -7.40
N LEU A 309 1.16 -24.57 -7.22
CA LEU A 309 1.89 -23.87 -6.17
C LEU A 309 1.33 -24.19 -4.78
N VAL A 310 0.01 -24.28 -4.68
CA VAL A 310 -0.70 -24.64 -3.45
C VAL A 310 -1.52 -25.91 -3.70
N SER A 311 -1.24 -26.96 -2.92
CA SER A 311 -1.85 -28.28 -3.06
C SER A 311 -2.12 -28.91 -1.69
N MET A 312 -3.00 -28.27 -0.91
CA MET A 312 -3.46 -28.79 0.40
C MET A 312 -4.87 -29.38 0.26
N HIS A 313 -5.06 -30.63 0.70
CA HIS A 313 -6.37 -31.31 0.60
C HIS A 313 -7.42 -30.73 1.57
N ASN A 314 -6.99 -30.08 2.65
CA ASN A 314 -7.82 -29.43 3.65
C ASN A 314 -8.11 -27.93 3.34
N LEU A 315 -7.61 -27.40 2.21
CA LEU A 315 -7.90 -26.03 1.75
C LEU A 315 -9.28 -25.98 1.07
N ARG A 316 -10.06 -24.98 1.43
CA ARG A 316 -11.39 -24.70 0.87
C ARG A 316 -11.51 -23.24 0.49
N PHE A 317 -11.99 -23.00 -0.71
CA PHE A 317 -12.33 -21.66 -1.22
C PHE A 317 -13.84 -21.47 -1.17
N THR A 318 -14.33 -20.38 -0.61
CA THR A 318 -15.76 -20.07 -0.57
C THR A 318 -16.09 -18.95 -1.55
N ALA A 319 -17.12 -19.14 -2.34
CA ALA A 319 -17.59 -18.17 -3.31
C ALA A 319 -18.88 -17.45 -2.85
N THR A 320 -19.83 -18.20 -2.32
CA THR A 320 -21.17 -17.71 -1.96
C THR A 320 -21.27 -17.21 -0.53
N VAL A 321 -22.31 -16.42 -0.24
CA VAL A 321 -22.63 -15.97 1.12
C VAL A 321 -23.01 -17.16 2.00
N GLN A 322 -23.73 -18.12 1.47
CA GLN A 322 -24.16 -19.33 2.19
C GLN A 322 -22.95 -20.17 2.63
N GLU A 323 -21.98 -20.38 1.76
CA GLU A 323 -20.73 -21.07 2.10
C GLU A 323 -19.95 -20.31 3.20
N SER A 324 -19.87 -18.98 3.10
CA SER A 324 -19.24 -18.14 4.11
C SER A 324 -19.90 -18.28 5.49
N MET A 325 -21.23 -18.23 5.52
CA MET A 325 -21.99 -18.39 6.77
C MET A 325 -21.79 -19.78 7.38
N ALA A 326 -21.78 -20.83 6.56
CA ALA A 326 -21.61 -22.21 7.00
C ALA A 326 -20.27 -22.44 7.74
N ILE A 327 -19.21 -21.69 7.43
CA ILE A 327 -17.91 -21.80 8.13
C ILE A 327 -18.08 -21.67 9.66
N ASN A 328 -18.95 -20.77 10.11
CA ASN A 328 -19.15 -20.50 11.54
C ASN A 328 -19.87 -21.64 12.27
N GLU A 329 -20.58 -22.50 11.55
CA GLU A 329 -21.34 -23.64 12.10
C GLU A 329 -20.52 -24.94 12.11
N ILE A 330 -19.41 -25.01 11.37
CA ILE A 330 -18.55 -26.19 11.30
C ILE A 330 -17.86 -26.39 12.65
N PRO A 331 -17.97 -27.58 13.30
CA PRO A 331 -17.32 -27.85 14.56
C PRO A 331 -15.81 -28.01 14.41
N GLY A 332 -15.07 -27.86 15.51
CA GLY A 332 -13.63 -28.01 15.59
C GLY A 332 -12.86 -26.77 15.15
N SER A 333 -11.55 -26.80 15.37
CA SER A 333 -10.63 -25.72 15.04
C SER A 333 -10.45 -25.59 13.52
N LYS A 334 -10.31 -24.39 13.05
CA LYS A 334 -10.07 -24.04 11.64
C LYS A 334 -9.27 -22.77 11.51
N ILE A 335 -8.62 -22.60 10.35
CA ILE A 335 -7.98 -21.36 9.92
C ILE A 335 -8.92 -20.69 8.93
N VAL A 336 -9.20 -19.39 9.10
CA VAL A 336 -10.00 -18.60 8.17
C VAL A 336 -9.20 -17.37 7.73
N ILE A 337 -8.88 -17.29 6.45
CA ILE A 337 -8.29 -16.10 5.82
C ILE A 337 -9.41 -15.35 5.11
N SER A 338 -9.58 -14.06 5.40
CA SER A 338 -10.64 -13.27 4.79
C SER A 338 -10.22 -11.80 4.61
N ALA A 339 -10.66 -11.18 3.53
CA ALA A 339 -10.45 -9.76 3.26
C ALA A 339 -11.55 -8.91 3.96
N SER A 340 -11.22 -7.69 4.36
CA SER A 340 -10.05 -6.87 4.10
C SER A 340 -8.93 -7.07 5.13
N GLY A 341 -7.70 -6.77 4.71
CA GLY A 341 -6.52 -6.87 5.58
C GLY A 341 -6.50 -5.87 6.74
N MET A 342 -7.21 -4.74 6.64
CA MET A 342 -7.38 -3.73 7.71
C MET A 342 -8.59 -4.03 8.62
N ALA A 343 -9.34 -5.08 8.34
CA ALA A 343 -10.53 -5.50 9.07
C ALA A 343 -11.69 -4.46 9.09
N ASP A 344 -11.74 -3.55 8.13
CA ASP A 344 -12.76 -2.48 8.09
C ASP A 344 -13.97 -2.80 7.22
N ALA A 345 -13.84 -3.74 6.31
CA ALA A 345 -14.88 -4.12 5.36
C ALA A 345 -14.80 -5.62 5.01
N GLY A 346 -15.81 -6.11 4.33
CA GLY A 346 -15.82 -7.48 3.80
C GLY A 346 -16.24 -8.54 4.81
N ARG A 347 -16.06 -9.80 4.37
CA ARG A 347 -16.51 -10.98 5.14
C ARG A 347 -15.74 -11.17 6.45
N ILE A 348 -14.53 -10.63 6.56
CA ILE A 348 -13.74 -10.67 7.78
C ILE A 348 -14.51 -10.09 8.98
N LEU A 349 -15.36 -9.08 8.79
CA LEU A 349 -16.15 -8.50 9.87
C LEU A 349 -17.10 -9.52 10.52
N HIS A 350 -17.67 -10.43 9.72
CA HIS A 350 -18.50 -11.52 10.23
C HIS A 350 -17.66 -12.50 11.04
N HIS A 351 -16.49 -12.91 10.55
CA HIS A 351 -15.59 -13.80 11.28
C HIS A 351 -15.09 -13.18 12.58
N LEU A 352 -14.75 -11.89 12.60
CA LEU A 352 -14.39 -11.17 13.81
C LEU A 352 -15.56 -11.13 14.81
N LYS A 353 -16.78 -10.87 14.36
CA LYS A 353 -17.99 -10.88 15.20
C LYS A 353 -18.18 -12.23 15.87
N HIS A 354 -17.95 -13.35 15.18
CA HIS A 354 -18.14 -14.70 15.71
C HIS A 354 -16.99 -15.19 16.59
N ASN A 355 -15.77 -14.62 16.47
CA ASN A 355 -14.58 -15.16 17.14
C ASN A 355 -13.95 -14.22 18.17
N LEU A 356 -14.14 -12.89 18.12
CA LEU A 356 -13.52 -11.95 19.06
C LEU A 356 -13.90 -12.17 20.53
N TRP A 357 -15.10 -12.59 20.80
CA TRP A 357 -15.58 -12.84 22.18
C TRP A 357 -15.13 -14.18 22.76
N ARG A 358 -14.57 -15.07 21.93
CA ARG A 358 -14.12 -16.41 22.32
C ARG A 358 -12.68 -16.35 22.84
N GLU A 359 -12.44 -16.87 24.05
CA GLU A 359 -11.11 -16.90 24.68
C GLU A 359 -10.17 -17.92 24.03
N ASP A 360 -10.74 -18.97 23.43
CA ASP A 360 -9.99 -20.01 22.73
C ASP A 360 -9.46 -19.57 21.36
N SER A 361 -10.09 -18.59 20.72
CA SER A 361 -9.76 -18.16 19.36
C SER A 361 -8.61 -17.15 19.31
N SER A 362 -7.98 -17.06 18.14
CA SER A 362 -6.90 -16.11 17.86
C SER A 362 -7.20 -15.29 16.62
N ILE A 363 -6.92 -13.98 16.68
CA ILE A 363 -6.95 -13.08 15.53
C ILE A 363 -5.51 -12.71 15.20
N VAL A 364 -5.09 -12.97 13.98
CA VAL A 364 -3.69 -12.82 13.54
C VAL A 364 -3.59 -11.77 12.46
N PHE A 365 -3.06 -10.62 12.80
CA PHE A 365 -2.75 -9.58 11.81
C PHE A 365 -1.36 -9.84 11.23
N ALA A 366 -1.29 -10.07 9.94
CA ALA A 366 -0.07 -10.33 9.19
C ALA A 366 0.27 -9.14 8.29
N GLY A 367 0.41 -7.93 8.86
CA GLY A 367 0.73 -6.72 8.12
C GLY A 367 0.36 -5.43 8.86
N TYR A 368 0.74 -4.31 8.27
CA TYR A 368 0.47 -2.97 8.81
C TYR A 368 -1.03 -2.73 8.98
N GLN A 369 -1.39 -2.06 10.07
CA GLN A 369 -2.76 -1.63 10.35
C GLN A 369 -2.78 -0.10 10.47
N ALA A 370 -3.51 0.55 9.56
CA ALA A 370 -3.59 2.00 9.50
C ALA A 370 -4.37 2.59 10.70
N GLU A 371 -4.04 3.80 11.09
CA GLU A 371 -4.76 4.52 12.13
C GLU A 371 -6.27 4.62 11.83
N GLY A 372 -7.08 4.50 12.88
CA GLY A 372 -8.54 4.56 12.78
C GLY A 372 -9.21 3.26 12.36
N THR A 373 -8.48 2.25 11.88
CA THR A 373 -9.04 0.97 11.45
C THR A 373 -9.41 0.06 12.63
N ILE A 374 -10.32 -0.88 12.39
CA ILE A 374 -10.68 -1.91 13.38
C ILE A 374 -9.44 -2.74 13.74
N GLY A 375 -8.63 -3.13 12.76
CA GLY A 375 -7.41 -3.89 12.99
C GLY A 375 -6.43 -3.15 13.91
N ARG A 376 -6.23 -1.85 13.69
CA ARG A 376 -5.35 -1.03 14.54
C ARG A 376 -5.83 -0.97 15.98
N ARG A 377 -7.11 -0.73 16.20
CA ARG A 377 -7.73 -0.69 17.53
C ARG A 377 -7.63 -2.03 18.27
N LEU A 378 -7.75 -3.16 17.57
CA LEU A 378 -7.57 -4.49 18.14
C LEU A 378 -6.12 -4.72 18.58
N ILE A 379 -5.13 -4.35 17.76
CA ILE A 379 -3.71 -4.45 18.10
C ILE A 379 -3.35 -3.57 19.31
N GLU A 380 -3.96 -2.40 19.44
CA GLU A 380 -3.80 -1.48 20.57
C GLU A 380 -4.47 -1.97 21.85
N GLY A 381 -5.16 -3.11 21.79
CA GLY A 381 -5.67 -3.81 22.98
C GLY A 381 -7.04 -3.32 23.48
N ILE A 382 -7.88 -2.77 22.59
CA ILE A 382 -9.26 -2.41 22.93
C ILE A 382 -10.01 -3.63 23.50
N LYS A 383 -10.77 -3.42 24.56
CA LYS A 383 -11.52 -4.51 25.25
C LYS A 383 -12.95 -4.70 24.75
N ARG A 384 -13.48 -3.72 24.04
CA ARG A 384 -14.79 -3.78 23.39
C ARG A 384 -14.73 -3.01 22.08
N ILE A 385 -15.34 -3.56 21.05
CA ILE A 385 -15.36 -2.93 19.73
C ILE A 385 -16.73 -3.09 19.08
N LYS A 386 -17.18 -2.07 18.38
CA LYS A 386 -18.43 -2.11 17.63
C LYS A 386 -18.17 -2.62 16.21
N ILE A 387 -18.78 -3.77 15.86
CA ILE A 387 -18.70 -4.36 14.51
C ILE A 387 -20.11 -4.54 13.98
N MET A 388 -20.42 -4.01 12.81
CA MET A 388 -21.73 -4.10 12.16
C MET A 388 -22.90 -3.69 13.08
N GLY A 389 -22.66 -2.70 13.93
CA GLY A 389 -23.68 -2.19 14.87
C GLY A 389 -23.74 -2.89 16.22
N GLU A 390 -23.08 -4.02 16.42
CA GLU A 390 -23.05 -4.79 17.66
C GLU A 390 -21.78 -4.52 18.48
N ASP A 391 -21.94 -4.39 19.81
CA ASP A 391 -20.82 -4.26 20.73
C ASP A 391 -20.25 -5.65 21.08
N ILE A 392 -19.01 -5.90 20.70
CA ILE A 392 -18.33 -7.18 20.87
C ILE A 392 -17.22 -7.04 21.91
N ARG A 393 -17.20 -7.92 22.90
CA ARG A 393 -16.08 -8.03 23.84
C ARG A 393 -14.89 -8.68 23.14
N VAL A 394 -13.68 -8.18 23.40
CA VAL A 394 -12.44 -8.75 22.86
C VAL A 394 -11.80 -9.63 23.92
N ASN A 395 -12.04 -10.93 23.82
CA ASN A 395 -11.47 -11.99 24.67
C ASN A 395 -10.45 -12.84 23.89
N ALA A 396 -10.58 -12.91 22.55
CA ALA A 396 -9.64 -13.63 21.69
C ALA A 396 -8.22 -13.10 21.87
N LYS A 397 -7.22 -13.97 21.69
CA LYS A 397 -5.83 -13.54 21.62
C LYS A 397 -5.59 -12.76 20.31
N ILE A 398 -5.00 -11.58 20.43
CA ILE A 398 -4.66 -10.74 19.28
C ILE A 398 -3.16 -10.83 19.03
N TYR A 399 -2.79 -11.24 17.84
CA TYR A 399 -1.40 -11.31 17.39
C TYR A 399 -1.15 -10.31 16.27
N ASN A 400 -0.01 -9.63 16.35
CA ASN A 400 0.46 -8.71 15.31
C ASN A 400 1.82 -9.20 14.80
N MET A 401 1.79 -10.04 13.78
CA MET A 401 2.98 -10.62 13.20
C MET A 401 3.73 -9.59 12.37
N LYS A 402 4.99 -9.42 12.68
CA LYS A 402 5.91 -8.56 11.90
C LYS A 402 6.45 -9.32 10.69
N GLY A 403 7.14 -8.60 9.80
CA GLY A 403 7.90 -9.21 8.72
C GLY A 403 7.09 -9.75 7.53
N PHE A 404 5.77 -9.56 7.51
CA PHE A 404 4.93 -9.91 6.37
C PHE A 404 4.69 -8.73 5.42
N SER A 405 5.33 -7.59 5.59
CA SER A 405 5.21 -6.51 4.61
C SER A 405 5.75 -6.95 3.25
N ALA A 406 5.13 -6.48 2.19
CA ALA A 406 5.65 -6.69 0.84
C ALA A 406 6.69 -5.64 0.46
N HIS A 407 6.65 -4.44 1.07
CA HIS A 407 7.59 -3.36 0.75
C HIS A 407 8.97 -3.57 1.36
N ALA A 408 9.98 -3.15 0.64
CA ALA A 408 11.33 -3.01 1.15
C ALA A 408 11.37 -2.01 2.31
N ASP A 409 12.23 -2.28 3.29
CA ASP A 409 12.54 -1.34 4.35
C ASP A 409 13.61 -0.32 3.94
N LYS A 410 13.92 0.62 4.83
CA LYS A 410 14.91 1.66 4.58
C LYS A 410 16.28 1.09 4.18
N GLN A 411 16.77 0.06 4.87
CA GLN A 411 18.08 -0.52 4.55
C GLN A 411 18.07 -1.26 3.22
N GLN A 412 16.99 -1.97 2.92
CA GLN A 412 16.81 -2.70 1.67
C GLN A 412 16.71 -1.73 0.49
N LEU A 413 15.95 -0.62 0.62
CA LEU A 413 15.90 0.45 -0.39
C LEU A 413 17.29 1.07 -0.62
N LEU A 414 18.00 1.45 0.46
CA LEU A 414 19.36 2.01 0.34
C LEU A 414 20.34 1.03 -0.30
N ALA A 415 20.26 -0.27 0.04
CA ALA A 415 21.08 -1.31 -0.57
C ALA A 415 20.77 -1.44 -2.07
N TRP A 416 19.48 -1.41 -2.45
CA TRP A 416 19.06 -1.48 -3.84
C TRP A 416 19.59 -0.28 -4.65
N TYR A 417 19.48 0.96 -4.15
CA TYR A 417 20.05 2.15 -4.81
C TYR A 417 21.58 2.10 -4.87
N SER A 418 22.24 1.61 -3.82
CA SER A 418 23.71 1.47 -3.80
C SER A 418 24.24 0.43 -4.77
N SER A 419 23.39 -0.49 -5.26
CA SER A 419 23.75 -1.48 -6.27
C SER A 419 23.81 -0.90 -7.69
N MET A 420 23.30 0.32 -7.91
CA MET A 420 23.36 1.00 -9.20
C MET A 420 24.78 1.43 -9.53
N LYS A 421 25.14 1.37 -10.82
CA LYS A 421 26.48 1.73 -11.29
C LYS A 421 26.82 3.21 -11.15
N GLU A 422 25.81 4.06 -11.19
CA GLU A 422 25.95 5.51 -11.18
C GLU A 422 25.01 6.09 -10.12
N VAL A 423 25.48 7.10 -9.40
CA VAL A 423 24.67 7.83 -8.43
C VAL A 423 23.72 8.78 -9.16
N PRO A 424 22.42 8.75 -8.90
CA PRO A 424 21.46 9.68 -9.49
C PRO A 424 21.75 11.13 -9.10
N LYS A 425 21.36 12.07 -9.95
CA LYS A 425 21.47 13.52 -9.68
C LYS A 425 20.50 13.97 -8.59
N ALA A 426 19.28 13.39 -8.60
CA ALA A 426 18.31 13.64 -7.56
C ALA A 426 17.34 12.47 -7.39
N PHE A 427 16.79 12.37 -6.17
CA PHE A 427 15.63 11.54 -5.82
C PHE A 427 14.44 12.46 -5.52
N PHE A 428 13.31 12.13 -6.13
CA PHE A 428 12.00 12.66 -5.75
C PHE A 428 11.31 11.61 -4.88
N VAL A 429 11.24 11.89 -3.58
CA VAL A 429 10.78 10.93 -2.57
C VAL A 429 9.27 11.08 -2.40
N THR A 430 8.54 10.06 -2.81
CA THR A 430 7.07 10.01 -2.84
C THR A 430 6.57 8.76 -2.12
N HIS A 431 5.28 8.45 -2.21
CA HIS A 431 4.65 7.21 -1.72
C HIS A 431 5.09 6.81 -0.31
N GLY A 432 4.88 7.71 0.64
CA GLY A 432 5.20 7.54 2.05
C GLY A 432 4.62 8.69 2.87
N GLU A 433 4.40 8.44 4.15
CA GLU A 433 4.07 9.51 5.07
C GLU A 433 5.28 10.44 5.24
N LEU A 434 5.03 11.70 5.59
CA LEU A 434 6.07 12.74 5.59
C LEU A 434 7.30 12.36 6.43
N ASP A 435 7.11 11.78 7.60
CA ASP A 435 8.20 11.33 8.47
C ASP A 435 9.05 10.22 7.84
N ALA A 436 8.42 9.29 7.14
CA ALA A 436 9.11 8.23 6.42
C ALA A 436 9.87 8.77 5.19
N ALA A 437 9.25 9.68 4.45
CA ALA A 437 9.88 10.34 3.30
C ALA A 437 11.08 11.19 3.73
N MET A 438 10.98 11.95 4.83
CA MET A 438 12.07 12.76 5.38
C MET A 438 13.26 11.91 5.81
N GLU A 439 13.02 10.82 6.55
CA GLU A 439 14.08 9.93 7.02
C GLU A 439 14.79 9.22 5.85
N LEU A 440 14.04 8.79 4.82
CA LEU A 440 14.63 8.20 3.62
C LEU A 440 15.44 9.26 2.84
N ALA A 441 14.87 10.45 2.62
CA ALA A 441 15.54 11.54 1.90
C ALA A 441 16.88 11.92 2.55
N ASP A 442 16.89 12.08 3.88
CA ASP A 442 18.09 12.37 4.65
C ASP A 442 19.11 11.21 4.56
N SER A 443 18.64 9.96 4.60
CA SER A 443 19.52 8.79 4.46
C SER A 443 20.13 8.69 3.05
N LEU A 444 19.37 8.98 1.99
CA LEU A 444 19.86 9.02 0.62
C LEU A 444 20.92 10.13 0.44
N GLY A 445 20.64 11.33 0.95
CA GLY A 445 21.58 12.44 0.92
C GLY A 445 22.90 12.12 1.62
N ARG A 446 22.84 11.52 2.82
CA ARG A 446 24.03 11.15 3.60
C ARG A 446 24.83 9.99 3.00
N ASN A 447 24.16 8.95 2.51
CA ASN A 447 24.84 7.74 2.06
C ASN A 447 25.32 7.82 0.61
N LEU A 448 24.57 8.51 -0.27
CA LEU A 448 24.86 8.58 -1.70
C LEU A 448 25.38 9.96 -2.13
N GLY A 449 25.29 10.98 -1.30
CA GLY A 449 25.71 12.34 -1.63
C GLY A 449 24.87 12.98 -2.74
N THR A 450 23.62 12.57 -2.90
CA THR A 450 22.69 13.01 -3.95
C THR A 450 21.69 14.03 -3.43
N ALA A 451 21.14 14.86 -4.33
CA ALA A 451 20.04 15.75 -3.99
C ALA A 451 18.75 14.94 -3.75
N THR A 452 17.94 15.42 -2.80
CA THR A 452 16.63 14.80 -2.51
C THR A 452 15.57 15.89 -2.44
N TYR A 453 14.37 15.58 -2.93
CA TYR A 453 13.21 16.46 -2.84
C TYR A 453 11.96 15.66 -2.47
N ILE A 454 11.15 16.16 -1.56
CA ILE A 454 9.87 15.56 -1.14
C ILE A 454 8.74 16.44 -1.70
N PRO A 455 8.12 16.05 -2.83
CA PRO A 455 7.14 16.89 -3.51
C PRO A 455 5.87 17.11 -2.69
N HIS A 456 5.27 18.29 -2.87
CA HIS A 456 3.87 18.53 -2.57
C HIS A 456 2.99 18.15 -3.77
N PHE A 457 1.69 18.02 -3.49
CA PHE A 457 0.71 17.80 -4.55
C PHE A 457 0.67 18.97 -5.53
N GLY A 458 0.88 18.68 -6.81
CA GLY A 458 0.93 19.68 -7.88
C GLY A 458 2.31 20.28 -8.15
N ASP A 459 3.33 19.98 -7.34
CA ASP A 459 4.71 20.39 -7.65
C ASP A 459 5.16 19.84 -8.99
N CYS A 460 6.00 20.61 -9.70
CA CYS A 460 6.50 20.25 -11.02
C CYS A 460 8.03 20.32 -11.07
N ALA A 461 8.65 19.20 -11.43
CA ALA A 461 10.08 19.16 -11.77
C ALA A 461 10.26 19.44 -13.27
N GLU A 462 10.95 20.51 -13.61
CA GLU A 462 11.39 20.79 -14.97
C GLU A 462 12.83 20.28 -15.14
N ILE A 463 13.04 19.39 -16.11
CA ILE A 463 14.30 18.67 -16.32
C ILE A 463 14.82 18.90 -17.74
N HIS A 464 16.10 19.29 -17.86
CA HIS A 464 16.80 19.53 -19.11
C HIS A 464 18.14 18.75 -19.15
N GLY A 465 18.09 17.50 -19.60
CA GLY A 465 19.22 16.58 -19.52
C GLY A 465 19.48 16.17 -18.08
N THR A 466 20.59 16.61 -17.47
CA THR A 466 20.93 16.36 -16.07
C THR A 466 20.67 17.54 -15.13
N GLU A 467 20.24 18.68 -15.67
CA GLU A 467 19.84 19.85 -14.89
C GLU A 467 18.35 19.78 -14.57
N TRP A 468 17.97 20.24 -13.39
CA TRP A 468 16.58 20.22 -12.96
C TRP A 468 16.25 21.40 -12.05
N GLN A 469 14.99 21.81 -12.07
CA GLN A 469 14.44 22.85 -11.22
C GLN A 469 13.05 22.44 -10.73
N MET A 470 12.75 22.68 -9.45
CA MET A 470 11.40 22.52 -8.92
C MET A 470 10.62 23.82 -9.02
N HIS A 471 9.38 23.68 -9.43
CA HIS A 471 8.35 24.70 -9.38
C HIS A 471 7.29 24.23 -8.35
N GLU A 472 7.25 24.93 -7.24
CA GLU A 472 6.27 24.65 -6.19
C GLU A 472 4.87 25.06 -6.68
N SER A 473 3.89 24.23 -6.39
CA SER A 473 2.50 24.50 -6.73
C SER A 473 1.91 25.53 -5.78
N GLU A 474 1.21 26.53 -6.33
CA GLU A 474 0.42 27.44 -5.51
C GLU A 474 -0.73 26.71 -4.76
N MET A 475 -1.09 25.50 -5.20
CA MET A 475 -2.12 24.65 -4.57
C MET A 475 -1.67 24.07 -3.22
N VAL A 476 -0.39 24.13 -2.87
CA VAL A 476 0.13 23.75 -1.53
C VAL A 476 -0.58 24.47 -0.39
N GLN A 477 -1.11 25.66 -0.65
CA GLN A 477 -1.90 26.41 0.33
C GLN A 477 -3.28 25.79 0.64
N VAL A 478 -3.70 24.74 -0.10
CA VAL A 478 -5.00 24.07 0.03
C VAL A 478 -4.87 22.62 0.53
N GLU A 479 -3.64 22.12 0.77
CA GLU A 479 -3.49 20.86 1.50
C GLU A 479 -4.21 20.99 2.86
N PRO A 480 -4.99 19.99 3.27
CA PRO A 480 -5.70 20.07 4.53
C PRO A 480 -4.67 20.37 5.62
N ALA A 481 -4.78 21.54 6.22
CA ALA A 481 -3.95 21.98 7.36
C ALA A 481 -3.86 20.90 8.49
N ALA A 482 -4.79 19.95 8.48
CA ALA A 482 -4.84 18.80 9.37
C ALA A 482 -3.71 17.76 9.16
N ILE A 483 -3.20 17.55 7.92
CA ILE A 483 -2.10 16.59 7.67
C ILE A 483 -0.79 17.25 8.10
N ASP A 484 -0.61 18.50 7.74
CA ASP A 484 0.56 19.29 8.12
C ASP A 484 0.60 19.55 9.64
N LEU A 485 -0.55 19.80 10.26
CA LEU A 485 -0.67 19.98 11.70
C LEU A 485 -0.29 18.71 12.50
N ARG A 486 -0.70 17.52 12.04
CA ARG A 486 -0.32 16.25 12.70
C ARG A 486 1.17 15.95 12.56
N ALA A 487 1.75 16.17 11.38
CA ALA A 487 3.19 16.05 11.16
C ALA A 487 3.96 17.07 12.01
N TYR A 488 3.47 18.32 12.05
CA TYR A 488 4.03 19.38 12.89
C TYR A 488 3.95 19.04 14.38
N MET A 489 2.79 18.52 14.85
CA MET A 489 2.63 18.11 16.25
C MET A 489 3.54 16.92 16.61
N ARG A 490 3.71 15.92 15.72
CA ARG A 490 4.68 14.82 15.92
C ARG A 490 6.12 15.34 15.95
N GLY A 491 6.46 16.27 15.08
CA GLY A 491 7.75 16.96 15.10
C GLY A 491 7.99 17.70 16.41
N MET A 492 6.99 18.44 16.89
CA MET A 492 7.05 19.10 18.20
C MET A 492 7.18 18.12 19.37
N GLU A 493 6.48 16.98 19.32
CA GLU A 493 6.59 15.93 20.33
C GLU A 493 8.00 15.31 20.34
N HIS A 494 8.55 15.04 19.18
CA HIS A 494 9.91 14.55 19.02
C HIS A 494 10.94 15.56 19.55
N ASP A 495 10.83 16.82 19.17
CA ASP A 495 11.69 17.91 19.66
C ASP A 495 11.56 18.11 21.17
N TYR A 496 10.33 18.01 21.70
CA TYR A 496 10.08 18.06 23.13
C TYR A 496 10.78 16.91 23.87
N LEU A 497 10.70 15.69 23.37
CA LEU A 497 11.37 14.52 23.96
C LEU A 497 12.89 14.67 23.95
N LEU A 498 13.46 15.16 22.85
CA LEU A 498 14.89 15.46 22.75
C LEU A 498 15.33 16.57 23.72
N GLN A 499 14.52 17.63 23.85
CA GLN A 499 14.81 18.75 24.73
C GLN A 499 14.55 18.42 26.19
N ARG A 500 13.57 17.54 26.49
CA ARG A 500 13.24 17.10 27.85
C ARG A 500 14.45 16.55 28.58
N SER A 501 15.20 15.64 27.97
CA SER A 501 16.41 15.05 28.56
C SER A 501 17.47 16.14 28.87
N LYS A 502 17.64 17.13 27.98
CA LYS A 502 18.55 18.26 28.20
C LYS A 502 18.06 19.16 29.33
N ILE A 503 16.76 19.44 29.41
CA ILE A 503 16.15 20.25 30.47
C ILE A 503 16.33 19.55 31.83
N GLU A 504 16.04 18.24 31.91
CA GLU A 504 16.22 17.44 33.13
C GLU A 504 17.68 17.45 33.61
N GLN A 505 18.66 17.31 32.70
CA GLN A 505 20.09 17.38 33.04
C GLN A 505 20.51 18.78 33.50
N ILE A 506 19.98 19.85 32.88
CA ILE A 506 20.31 21.24 33.29
C ILE A 506 19.70 21.54 34.66
N VAL A 507 18.46 21.09 34.91
CA VAL A 507 17.80 21.29 36.21
C VAL A 507 18.49 20.48 37.32
N ALA A 508 18.90 19.23 37.02
CA ALA A 508 19.66 18.41 37.98
C ALA A 508 20.99 19.04 38.37
N ARG A 509 21.67 19.76 37.45
CA ARG A 509 22.92 20.46 37.70
C ARG A 509 22.72 21.86 38.34
N ASN A 510 21.55 22.44 38.21
CA ASN A 510 21.22 23.79 38.66
C ASN A 510 19.78 23.82 39.23
N PRO A 511 19.57 23.32 40.47
CA PRO A 511 18.23 23.23 41.08
C PRO A 511 17.48 24.56 41.15
N ASP A 512 18.20 25.68 41.28
CA ASP A 512 17.63 27.03 41.33
C ASP A 512 16.84 27.41 40.06
N LYS A 513 17.15 26.76 38.92
CA LYS A 513 16.46 26.98 37.65
C LYS A 513 15.14 26.23 37.56
N ALA A 514 14.87 25.27 38.44
CA ALA A 514 13.67 24.44 38.41
C ALA A 514 12.38 25.27 38.46
N VAL A 515 12.31 26.28 39.31
CA VAL A 515 11.14 27.17 39.44
C VAL A 515 10.88 27.97 38.18
N MET A 516 11.95 28.46 37.53
CA MET A 516 11.82 29.18 36.24
C MET A 516 11.37 28.27 35.12
N VAL A 517 11.93 27.08 35.02
CA VAL A 517 11.55 26.06 34.00
C VAL A 517 10.10 25.66 34.20
N ARG A 518 9.67 25.35 35.42
CA ARG A 518 8.30 25.04 35.77
C ARG A 518 7.32 26.12 35.31
N LYS A 519 7.60 27.41 35.63
CA LYS A 519 6.74 28.53 35.18
C LYS A 519 6.63 28.62 33.65
N LYS A 520 7.69 28.30 32.90
CA LYS A 520 7.65 28.30 31.43
C LYS A 520 6.83 27.13 30.89
N LEU A 521 6.94 25.95 31.49
CA LEU A 521 6.13 24.78 31.10
C LEU A 521 4.65 24.98 31.44
N GLU A 522 4.31 25.61 32.57
CA GLU A 522 2.94 26.00 32.93
C GLU A 522 2.32 26.98 31.91
N LYS A 523 3.12 27.93 31.40
CA LYS A 523 2.69 28.82 30.32
C LYS A 523 2.45 28.08 29.03
N LEU A 524 3.32 27.14 28.65
CA LEU A 524 3.14 26.32 27.44
C LEU A 524 1.86 25.49 27.54
N HIS A 525 1.62 24.88 28.69
CA HIS A 525 0.38 24.12 28.95
C HIS A 525 -0.88 24.99 28.78
N LYS A 526 -0.86 26.20 29.31
CA LYS A 526 -1.96 27.13 29.15
C LYS A 526 -2.20 27.54 27.69
N TYR A 527 -1.16 27.72 26.87
CA TYR A 527 -1.32 27.97 25.44
C TYR A 527 -1.95 26.78 24.71
N MET A 528 -1.61 25.55 25.07
CA MET A 528 -2.24 24.36 24.51
C MET A 528 -3.73 24.25 24.89
N ASP A 529 -4.07 24.59 26.16
CA ASP A 529 -5.46 24.64 26.62
C ASP A 529 -6.27 25.71 25.89
N ASP A 530 -5.68 26.85 25.56
CA ASP A 530 -6.35 27.93 24.83
C ASP A 530 -6.60 27.52 23.37
N ILE A 531 -5.64 26.84 22.70
CA ILE A 531 -5.85 26.26 21.37
C ILE A 531 -7.03 25.27 21.36
N LEU A 532 -7.13 24.42 22.40
CA LEU A 532 -8.23 23.45 22.54
C LEU A 532 -9.61 24.09 22.77
N LYS A 533 -9.66 25.32 23.31
CA LYS A 533 -10.90 26.07 23.50
C LYS A 533 -11.37 26.77 22.21
N ASP A 534 -10.42 27.11 21.35
CA ASP A 534 -10.71 27.77 20.06
C ASP A 534 -11.09 26.77 18.95
N LEU A 535 -10.92 25.47 19.19
CA LEU A 535 -11.32 24.36 18.33
C LEU A 535 -12.64 23.72 18.77
#